data_e79f9ed4fead50c0c5530c823d26ea1d
#
_entry.id   e79f9ed4fead50c0c5530c823d26ea1d
#
_cell.length_a   1.000
_cell.length_b   1.000
_cell.length_c   1.000
_cell.angle_alpha   90.00
_cell.angle_beta   90.00
_cell.angle_gamma   90.00
#
_symmetry.space_group_name_H-M   'P 1'
#
loop_
_entity.id
_entity.type
_entity.pdbx_description
1 polymer ?
#
loop_
_entity_poly.entity_id
_entity_poly.type
_entity_poly.pdbx_seq_one_letter_code
_entity_poly.pdbx_strand_id
1 'polypeptide(L)' 'MTAKELVKTIYTINVHSNRGVDTYNIETSCKPLWQVKQELENRYRSMYNVKGSIILEVINMQEVYN' A
#
# COMPACT_ATOMS: atom_id res chain seq x y z
N MET A 1 27.58 -10.72 -17.18
CA MET A 1 26.64 -10.90 -16.05
C MET A 1 25.45 -9.98 -16.22
N THR A 2 24.25 -10.53 -16.18
CA THR A 2 23.04 -9.75 -16.39
C THR A 2 22.55 -9.19 -15.04
N ALA A 3 22.34 -7.89 -14.97
CA ALA A 3 21.79 -7.29 -13.77
C ALA A 3 20.31 -7.71 -13.59
N LYS A 4 19.94 -7.96 -12.36
CA LYS A 4 18.53 -8.24 -12.06
C LYS A 4 17.71 -6.98 -12.17
N GLU A 5 16.54 -7.09 -12.74
CA GLU A 5 15.63 -5.97 -12.86
C GLU A 5 14.51 -6.09 -11.83
N LEU A 6 14.14 -4.97 -11.26
CA LEU A 6 13.00 -4.91 -10.35
C LEU A 6 11.71 -5.09 -11.16
N VAL A 7 10.95 -6.15 -10.86
CA VAL A 7 9.71 -6.45 -11.55
C VAL A 7 8.54 -5.74 -10.87
N LYS A 8 8.49 -5.85 -9.55
CA LYS A 8 7.41 -5.24 -8.77
C LYS A 8 7.83 -5.08 -7.32
N THR A 9 7.12 -4.22 -6.62
CA THR A 9 7.26 -4.05 -5.19
C THR A 9 5.91 -4.40 -4.55
N ILE A 10 5.94 -5.14 -3.45
CA ILE A 10 4.76 -5.50 -2.69
C ILE A 10 4.84 -4.81 -1.34
N TYR A 11 3.89 -3.93 -1.07
CA TYR A 11 3.79 -3.25 0.23
C TYR A 11 2.72 -3.92 1.07
N THR A 12 3.03 -4.17 2.34
CA THR A 12 2.02 -4.57 3.31
C THR A 12 1.72 -3.35 4.17
N ILE A 13 0.48 -2.88 4.12
CA ILE A 13 0.08 -1.63 4.75
C ILE A 13 -1.07 -1.87 5.70
N ASN A 14 -0.93 -1.41 6.94
CA ASN A 14 -2.01 -1.39 7.90
C ASN A 14 -2.76 -0.06 7.77
N VAL A 15 -4.07 -0.14 7.63
CA VAL A 15 -4.95 1.02 7.58
C VAL A 15 -5.64 1.14 8.94
N HIS A 16 -5.29 2.19 9.66
CA HIS A 16 -5.87 2.49 10.98
C HIS A 16 -7.00 3.50 10.83
N SER A 17 -8.18 3.15 11.27
CA SER A 17 -9.35 4.04 11.23
C SER A 17 -10.22 3.77 12.44
N ASN A 18 -11.37 4.45 12.49
CA ASN A 18 -12.36 4.19 13.55
C ASN A 18 -12.98 2.79 13.43
N ARG A 19 -12.75 2.09 12.31
CA ARG A 19 -13.17 0.71 12.12
C ARG A 19 -12.19 -0.30 12.74
N GLY A 20 -11.00 0.16 13.15
CA GLY A 20 -9.92 -0.70 13.63
C GLY A 20 -8.76 -0.71 12.66
N VAL A 21 -8.11 -1.86 12.53
CA VAL A 21 -6.94 -2.01 11.66
C VAL A 21 -7.25 -3.04 10.58
N ASP A 22 -7.07 -2.64 9.31
CA ASP A 22 -7.18 -3.54 8.16
C ASP A 22 -5.84 -3.62 7.45
N THR A 23 -5.42 -4.82 7.07
CA THR A 23 -4.13 -5.05 6.44
C THR A 23 -4.31 -5.35 4.96
N TYR A 24 -3.53 -4.68 4.12
CA TYR A 24 -3.57 -4.85 2.66
C TYR A 24 -2.19 -5.14 2.11
N ASN A 25 -2.13 -5.98 1.09
CA ASN A 25 -0.94 -6.21 0.29
C ASN A 25 -1.15 -5.56 -1.07
N ILE A 26 -0.32 -4.58 -1.41
CA ILE A 26 -0.45 -3.81 -2.64
C ILE A 26 0.78 -4.06 -3.52
N GLU A 27 0.54 -4.57 -4.73
CA GLU A 27 1.59 -4.74 -5.72
C GLU A 27 1.62 -3.56 -6.66
N THR A 28 2.82 -3.06 -6.93
CA THR A 28 3.02 -2.01 -7.91
C THR A 28 4.35 -2.21 -8.63
N SER A 29 4.39 -1.88 -9.91
CA SER A 29 5.61 -1.98 -10.72
C SER A 29 6.36 -0.66 -10.84
N CYS A 30 5.67 0.48 -10.69
CA CYS A 30 6.30 1.77 -10.95
C CYS A 30 5.79 2.93 -10.08
N LYS A 31 4.76 2.72 -9.26
CA LYS A 31 4.19 3.81 -8.47
C LYS A 31 5.02 4.09 -7.23
N PRO A 32 5.29 5.35 -6.91
CA PRO A 32 5.96 5.70 -5.65
C PRO A 32 5.05 5.41 -4.45
N LEU A 33 5.67 5.25 -3.29
CA LEU A 33 4.93 4.89 -2.08
C LEU A 33 3.83 5.90 -1.73
N TRP A 34 4.11 7.20 -1.88
CA TRP A 34 3.12 8.22 -1.56
C TRP A 34 1.84 8.06 -2.40
N GLN A 35 2.00 7.67 -3.68
CA GLN A 35 0.86 7.45 -4.57
C GLN A 35 0.10 6.20 -4.17
N VAL A 36 0.82 5.13 -3.83
CA VAL A 36 0.20 3.88 -3.35
C VAL A 36 -0.65 4.16 -2.10
N LYS A 37 -0.08 4.91 -1.16
CA LYS A 37 -0.79 5.27 0.08
C LYS A 37 -2.03 6.10 -0.22
N GLN A 38 -1.91 7.09 -1.09
CA GLN A 38 -3.02 7.96 -1.42
C GLN A 38 -4.16 7.21 -2.10
N GLU A 39 -3.83 6.34 -3.06
CA GLU A 39 -4.83 5.54 -3.75
C GLU A 39 -5.52 4.57 -2.78
N LEU A 40 -4.76 3.96 -1.88
CA LEU A 40 -5.32 3.04 -0.89
C LEU A 40 -6.26 3.80 0.06
N GLU A 41 -5.84 4.97 0.53
CA GLU A 41 -6.69 5.77 1.41
C GLU A 41 -8.00 6.14 0.71
N ASN A 42 -7.93 6.62 -0.52
CA ASN A 42 -9.11 7.02 -1.27
C ASN A 42 -10.07 5.85 -1.48
N ARG A 43 -9.53 4.69 -1.83
CA ARG A 43 -10.33 3.48 -2.02
C ARG A 43 -10.98 3.04 -0.72
N TYR A 44 -10.21 3.01 0.36
CA TYR A 44 -10.69 2.59 1.67
C TYR A 44 -11.80 3.52 2.16
N ARG A 45 -11.56 4.82 2.03
CA ARG A 45 -12.52 5.84 2.46
C ARG A 45 -13.83 5.74 1.70
N SER A 46 -13.74 5.49 0.39
CA SER A 46 -14.92 5.31 -0.46
C SER A 46 -15.66 4.01 -0.16
N MET A 47 -14.89 2.92 -0.01
CA MET A 47 -15.46 1.58 0.16
C MET A 47 -16.22 1.45 1.48
N TYR A 48 -15.71 2.05 2.55
CA TYR A 48 -16.31 1.95 3.87
C TYR A 48 -16.97 3.25 4.34
N ASN A 49 -17.00 4.27 3.49
CA ASN A 49 -17.58 5.57 3.81
C ASN A 49 -17.00 6.16 5.10
N VAL A 50 -15.70 6.06 5.27
CA VAL A 50 -14.99 6.57 6.44
C VAL A 50 -14.82 8.07 6.31
N LYS A 51 -15.23 8.83 7.32
CA LYS A 51 -15.16 10.29 7.34
C LYS A 51 -14.12 10.84 8.32
N GLY A 52 -13.63 9.99 9.23
CA GLY A 52 -12.65 10.38 10.21
C GLY A 52 -11.22 10.25 9.69
N SER A 53 -10.27 10.33 10.60
CA SER A 53 -8.85 10.22 10.26
C SER A 53 -8.50 8.80 9.87
N ILE A 54 -7.61 8.67 8.88
CA ILE A 54 -7.06 7.39 8.46
C ILE A 54 -5.54 7.53 8.51
N ILE A 55 -4.89 6.56 9.15
CA ILE A 55 -3.42 6.49 9.22
C ILE A 55 -2.98 5.23 8.49
N LEU A 56 -2.05 5.39 7.57
CA LEU A 56 -1.49 4.29 6.80
C LEU A 56 -0.08 4.00 7.31
N GLU A 57 0.15 2.74 7.69
CA GLU A 57 1.44 2.31 8.22
C GLU A 57 1.98 1.19 7.34
N VAL A 58 3.15 1.42 6.72
CA VAL A 58 3.82 0.39 5.94
C VAL A 58 4.58 -0.51 6.91
N ILE A 59 4.15 -1.75 7.03
CA ILE A 59 4.76 -2.71 7.96
C ILE A 59 5.72 -3.66 7.27
N ASN A 60 5.66 -3.78 5.95
CA ASN A 60 6.59 -4.61 5.19
C ASN A 60 6.67 -4.12 3.75
N MET A 61 7.83 -4.33 3.15
CA MET A 61 8.06 -4.06 1.73
C MET A 61 8.89 -5.21 1.17
N GLN A 62 8.45 -5.76 0.06
CA GLN A 62 9.15 -6.83 -0.64
C GLN A 62 9.40 -6.42 -2.07
N GLU A 63 10.66 -6.44 -2.49
CA GLU A 63 11.03 -6.17 -3.88
C GLU A 63 11.21 -7.51 -4.60
N VAL A 64 10.56 -7.64 -5.75
CA VAL A 64 10.62 -8.85 -6.56
C VAL A 64 11.44 -8.56 -7.81
N TYR A 65 12.48 -9.34 -8.01
CA TYR A 65 13.41 -9.18 -9.13
C TYR A 65 13.29 -10.33 -10.12
N ASN A 66 13.70 -10.00 -11.31
CA ASN A 66 13.73 -10.96 -12.42
C ASN A 66 14.86 -11.96 -12.23
#